data_78db2c93c1a85456292339b8b67f057e
#
_entry.id   78db2c93c1a85456292339b8b67f057e
#
_cell.length_a   1.000
_cell.length_b   1.000
_cell.length_c   1.000
_cell.angle_alpha   90.00
_cell.angle_beta   90.00
_cell.angle_gamma   90.00
#
_symmetry.space_group_name_H-M   'P 1'
#
loop_
_entity.id
_entity.type
_entity.pdbx_description
1 polymer ?
#
loop_
_entity_poly.entity_id
_entity_poly.type
_entity_poly.pdbx_seq_one_letter_code
_entity_poly.pdbx_strand_id
1 'polypeptide(L)'
;MFRIKICGVTRPEDAAYAVACGAEAIGINFFRGSFRFVPAGVAREIVRAVADRAEIVGVFVNEPPGEIVALCGRLGIRRVQLHGDELPGDASRIPLWRMKAVHAERPPDLPALLAYPCEAFLFDAGAEGEYGGTGRELAWGTLSERFPGVAEGKGPGSGGRPWLLAGGLTPENVERAILAARPFGVDVASGVESSPGRKDRMKVASFIERAKSGFRIVEP
;
A
#
# COMPACT_ATOMS: atom_id res chain seq x y z
N MET A 1 2.93 -11.39 -5.52
CA MET A 1 3.06 -10.01 -4.98
C MET A 1 2.78 -9.03 -6.10
N PHE A 2 2.29 -7.84 -5.85
CA PHE A 2 1.95 -6.81 -6.84
C PHE A 2 2.97 -5.67 -6.83
N ARG A 3 3.18 -5.02 -7.99
CA ARG A 3 4.14 -3.92 -8.18
C ARG A 3 3.52 -2.54 -8.04
N ILE A 4 2.28 -2.37 -8.51
CA ILE A 4 1.62 -1.07 -8.56
C ILE A 4 0.27 -1.18 -7.85
N LYS A 5 0.16 -0.52 -6.69
CA LYS A 5 -1.07 -0.46 -5.90
C LYS A 5 -1.65 0.97 -5.94
N ILE A 6 -2.94 1.08 -6.26
CA ILE A 6 -3.71 2.32 -6.14
C ILE A 6 -4.58 2.21 -4.89
N CYS A 7 -4.26 2.99 -3.86
CA CYS A 7 -4.85 2.90 -2.52
C CYS A 7 -5.92 3.96 -2.28
N GLY A 8 -6.83 3.69 -1.34
CA GLY A 8 -7.90 4.62 -0.97
C GLY A 8 -8.89 4.86 -2.09
N VAL A 9 -9.22 3.82 -2.85
CA VAL A 9 -10.25 3.86 -3.87
C VAL A 9 -11.61 3.77 -3.21
N THR A 10 -12.51 4.72 -3.52
CA THR A 10 -13.84 4.83 -2.90
C THR A 10 -14.98 4.57 -3.89
N ARG A 11 -14.67 4.37 -5.17
CA ARG A 11 -15.67 4.26 -6.24
C ARG A 11 -15.33 3.11 -7.18
N PRO A 12 -16.35 2.31 -7.62
CA PRO A 12 -16.13 1.18 -8.54
C PRO A 12 -15.52 1.60 -9.89
N GLU A 13 -15.92 2.75 -10.41
CA GLU A 13 -15.40 3.26 -11.68
C GLU A 13 -13.93 3.68 -11.61
N ASP A 14 -13.46 4.20 -10.47
CA ASP A 14 -12.05 4.53 -10.26
C ASP A 14 -11.20 3.25 -10.16
N ALA A 15 -11.73 2.22 -9.49
CA ALA A 15 -11.09 0.90 -9.42
C ALA A 15 -10.96 0.27 -10.81
N ALA A 16 -12.07 0.21 -11.57
CA ALA A 16 -12.09 -0.35 -12.91
C ALA A 16 -11.11 0.37 -13.85
N TYR A 17 -11.05 1.71 -13.76
CA TYR A 17 -10.13 2.52 -14.55
C TYR A 17 -8.67 2.25 -14.19
N ALA A 18 -8.33 2.24 -12.89
CA ALA A 18 -6.96 1.97 -12.44
C ALA A 18 -6.47 0.60 -12.92
N VAL A 19 -7.32 -0.43 -12.83
CA VAL A 19 -7.02 -1.77 -13.33
C VAL A 19 -6.84 -1.78 -14.86
N ALA A 20 -7.68 -1.06 -15.59
CA ALA A 20 -7.54 -0.93 -17.05
C ALA A 20 -6.23 -0.26 -17.46
N CYS A 21 -5.69 0.68 -16.65
CA CYS A 21 -4.37 1.27 -16.85
C CYS A 21 -3.22 0.33 -16.45
N GLY A 22 -3.51 -0.74 -15.70
CA GLY A 22 -2.53 -1.75 -15.30
C GLY A 22 -2.12 -1.67 -13.82
N ALA A 23 -2.97 -1.13 -12.94
CA ALA A 23 -2.83 -1.35 -11.51
C ALA A 23 -2.97 -2.84 -11.20
N GLU A 24 -2.07 -3.39 -10.41
CA GLU A 24 -2.05 -4.79 -10.01
C GLU A 24 -2.77 -5.03 -8.69
N ALA A 25 -2.96 -3.96 -7.89
CA ALA A 25 -3.72 -4.01 -6.65
C ALA A 25 -4.53 -2.72 -6.41
N ILE A 26 -5.69 -2.89 -5.78
CA ILE A 26 -6.59 -1.82 -5.35
C ILE A 26 -6.73 -1.87 -3.82
N GLY A 27 -6.42 -0.76 -3.15
CA GLY A 27 -6.60 -0.60 -1.71
C GLY A 27 -7.97 -0.01 -1.36
N ILE A 28 -8.75 -0.71 -0.54
CA ILE A 28 -10.04 -0.26 0.01
C ILE A 28 -9.85 0.03 1.49
N ASN A 29 -10.16 1.24 1.93
CA ASN A 29 -9.95 1.67 3.31
C ASN A 29 -11.21 1.42 4.17
N PHE A 30 -11.05 0.63 5.22
CA PHE A 30 -12.11 0.31 6.18
C PHE A 30 -11.99 1.09 7.51
N PHE A 31 -11.02 1.98 7.64
CA PHE A 31 -10.87 2.83 8.82
C PHE A 31 -11.87 4.00 8.80
N ARG A 32 -12.81 4.03 9.74
CA ARG A 32 -13.89 5.02 9.81
C ARG A 32 -13.41 6.46 10.02
N GLY A 33 -12.22 6.65 10.59
CA GLY A 33 -11.59 7.96 10.78
C GLY A 33 -11.01 8.56 9.49
N SER A 34 -10.98 7.81 8.40
CA SER A 34 -10.45 8.28 7.12
C SER A 34 -11.56 8.84 6.23
N PHE A 35 -11.29 9.94 5.55
CA PHE A 35 -12.17 10.45 4.48
C PHE A 35 -12.20 9.52 3.24
N ARG A 36 -11.34 8.48 3.20
CA ARG A 36 -11.35 7.41 2.20
C ARG A 36 -12.07 6.16 2.70
N PHE A 37 -12.80 6.26 3.81
CA PHE A 37 -13.57 5.13 4.34
C PHE A 37 -14.60 4.64 3.32
N VAL A 38 -14.67 3.31 3.16
CA VAL A 38 -15.63 2.65 2.26
C VAL A 38 -16.51 1.70 3.06
N PRO A 39 -17.84 1.89 3.06
CA PRO A 39 -18.76 0.95 3.68
C PRO A 39 -18.83 -0.36 2.89
N ALA A 40 -19.15 -1.48 3.56
CA ALA A 40 -19.11 -2.82 2.99
C ALA A 40 -19.98 -2.99 1.71
N GLY A 41 -21.06 -2.25 1.57
CA GLY A 41 -21.90 -2.24 0.36
C GLY A 41 -21.11 -1.75 -0.86
N VAL A 42 -20.50 -0.57 -0.75
CA VAL A 42 -19.66 0.01 -1.83
C VAL A 42 -18.40 -0.82 -2.06
N ALA A 43 -17.78 -1.35 -1.00
CA ALA A 43 -16.62 -2.25 -1.14
C ALA A 43 -16.95 -3.47 -2.00
N ARG A 44 -18.15 -4.06 -1.84
CA ARG A 44 -18.62 -5.18 -2.68
C ARG A 44 -18.72 -4.79 -4.15
N GLU A 45 -19.19 -3.58 -4.45
CA GLU A 45 -19.26 -3.07 -5.83
C GLU A 45 -17.86 -2.87 -6.42
N ILE A 46 -16.92 -2.34 -5.64
CA ILE A 46 -15.51 -2.21 -6.05
C ILE A 46 -14.91 -3.58 -6.33
N VAL A 47 -15.09 -4.56 -5.43
CA VAL A 47 -14.60 -5.93 -5.62
C VAL A 47 -15.15 -6.53 -6.92
N ARG A 48 -16.45 -6.36 -7.18
CA ARG A 48 -17.07 -6.83 -8.43
C ARG A 48 -16.51 -6.13 -9.68
N ALA A 49 -16.28 -4.81 -9.60
CA ALA A 49 -15.75 -4.02 -10.70
C ALA A 49 -14.31 -4.39 -11.05
N VAL A 50 -13.52 -4.81 -10.07
CA VAL A 50 -12.13 -5.30 -10.27
C VAL A 50 -12.13 -6.74 -10.77
N ALA A 51 -13.02 -7.57 -10.24
CA ALA A 51 -13.06 -9.02 -10.46
C ALA A 51 -11.67 -9.66 -10.23
N ASP A 52 -11.27 -10.63 -11.05
CA ASP A 52 -9.96 -11.31 -10.93
C ASP A 52 -8.82 -10.60 -11.69
N ARG A 53 -9.03 -9.34 -12.12
CA ARG A 53 -8.05 -8.59 -12.92
C ARG A 53 -6.95 -7.94 -12.09
N ALA A 54 -7.18 -7.75 -10.79
CA ALA A 54 -6.21 -7.20 -9.84
C ALA A 54 -6.53 -7.68 -8.42
N GLU A 55 -5.54 -7.60 -7.52
CA GLU A 55 -5.72 -7.95 -6.12
C GLU A 55 -6.49 -6.85 -5.37
N ILE A 56 -7.39 -7.25 -4.48
CA ILE A 56 -8.02 -6.34 -3.52
C ILE A 56 -7.29 -6.43 -2.18
N VAL A 57 -6.88 -5.28 -1.66
CA VAL A 57 -6.23 -5.16 -0.35
C VAL A 57 -7.14 -4.33 0.57
N GLY A 58 -7.69 -4.96 1.61
CA GLY A 58 -8.40 -4.26 2.67
C GLY A 58 -7.43 -3.55 3.60
N VAL A 59 -7.61 -2.23 3.79
CA VAL A 59 -6.76 -1.43 4.68
C VAL A 59 -7.48 -1.21 6.00
N PHE A 60 -6.82 -1.57 7.10
CA PHE A 60 -7.35 -1.51 8.47
C PHE A 60 -6.40 -0.74 9.37
N VAL A 61 -6.93 -0.12 10.41
CA VAL A 61 -6.19 0.61 11.46
C VAL A 61 -6.74 0.17 12.81
N ASN A 62 -5.95 -0.60 13.55
CA ASN A 62 -6.27 -1.08 14.90
C ASN A 62 -7.62 -1.81 15.03
N GLU A 63 -8.10 -2.42 13.95
CA GLU A 63 -9.36 -3.19 13.95
C GLU A 63 -9.13 -4.57 14.58
N PRO A 64 -10.06 -5.09 15.42
CA PRO A 64 -9.95 -6.43 15.99
C PRO A 64 -9.78 -7.51 14.90
N PRO A 65 -8.88 -8.50 15.09
CA PRO A 65 -8.63 -9.55 14.10
C PRO A 65 -9.90 -10.29 13.63
N GLY A 66 -10.82 -10.57 14.54
CA GLY A 66 -12.09 -11.23 14.22
C GLY A 66 -12.97 -10.43 13.27
N GLU A 67 -13.01 -9.10 13.43
CA GLU A 67 -13.77 -8.20 12.55
C GLU A 67 -13.15 -8.11 11.15
N ILE A 68 -11.81 -8.04 11.09
CA ILE A 68 -11.06 -8.08 9.82
C ILE A 68 -11.41 -9.37 9.05
N VAL A 69 -11.28 -10.53 9.72
CA VAL A 69 -11.54 -11.83 9.09
C VAL A 69 -13.00 -11.96 8.64
N ALA A 70 -13.95 -11.55 9.48
CA ALA A 70 -15.37 -11.59 9.16
C ALA A 70 -15.73 -10.69 7.97
N LEU A 71 -15.22 -9.45 7.95
CA LEU A 71 -15.48 -8.51 6.87
C LEU A 71 -14.86 -8.99 5.56
N CYS A 72 -13.59 -9.40 5.59
CA CYS A 72 -12.88 -9.91 4.44
C CYS A 72 -13.56 -11.18 3.86
N GLY A 73 -14.01 -12.10 4.71
CA GLY A 73 -14.74 -13.29 4.30
C GLY A 73 -16.05 -12.95 3.57
N ARG A 74 -16.82 -11.99 4.08
CA ARG A 74 -18.08 -11.53 3.42
C ARG A 74 -17.85 -10.85 2.06
N LEU A 75 -16.67 -10.25 1.86
CA LEU A 75 -16.33 -9.51 0.63
C LEU A 75 -15.47 -10.30 -0.34
N GLY A 76 -14.95 -11.48 0.05
CA GLY A 76 -14.02 -12.26 -0.76
C GLY A 76 -12.61 -11.67 -0.81
N ILE A 77 -12.24 -10.80 0.14
CA ILE A 77 -10.92 -10.16 0.23
C ILE A 77 -9.95 -11.14 0.87
N ARG A 78 -8.80 -11.37 0.26
CA ARG A 78 -7.78 -12.32 0.73
C ARG A 78 -6.50 -11.65 1.22
N ARG A 79 -6.36 -10.34 1.02
CA ARG A 79 -5.16 -9.58 1.38
C ARG A 79 -5.54 -8.40 2.26
N VAL A 80 -4.77 -8.19 3.32
CA VAL A 80 -5.00 -7.09 4.26
C VAL A 80 -3.73 -6.28 4.46
N GLN A 81 -3.91 -4.98 4.68
CA GLN A 81 -2.88 -4.05 5.09
C GLN A 81 -3.20 -3.56 6.50
N LEU A 82 -2.31 -3.81 7.44
CA LEU A 82 -2.38 -3.37 8.82
C LEU A 82 -1.63 -2.04 8.92
N HIS A 83 -2.37 -0.94 9.04
CA HIS A 83 -1.84 0.44 8.91
C HIS A 83 -1.87 1.22 10.23
N GLY A 84 -2.18 0.57 11.33
CA GLY A 84 -2.15 1.10 12.69
C GLY A 84 -0.97 0.58 13.50
N ASP A 85 -1.20 0.45 14.82
CA ASP A 85 -0.23 -0.03 15.79
C ASP A 85 -0.53 -1.49 16.20
N GLU A 86 -1.06 -2.29 15.26
CA GLU A 86 -1.46 -3.66 15.51
C GLU A 86 -0.29 -4.48 16.08
N LEU A 87 -0.54 -5.18 17.19
CA LEU A 87 0.47 -6.00 17.83
C LEU A 87 0.76 -7.30 17.02
N PRO A 88 1.97 -7.85 17.10
CA PRO A 88 2.31 -9.11 16.43
C PRO A 88 1.35 -10.26 16.77
N GLY A 89 0.88 -10.32 18.03
CA GLY A 89 -0.08 -11.33 18.48
C GLY A 89 -1.44 -11.23 17.78
N ASP A 90 -1.91 -10.00 17.51
CA ASP A 90 -3.17 -9.78 16.78
C ASP A 90 -2.99 -10.09 15.30
N ALA A 91 -1.89 -9.66 14.70
CA ALA A 91 -1.57 -9.98 13.31
C ALA A 91 -1.51 -11.49 13.05
N SER A 92 -0.96 -12.27 14.00
CA SER A 92 -0.89 -13.74 13.93
C SER A 92 -2.27 -14.42 13.90
N ARG A 93 -3.31 -13.75 14.39
CA ARG A 93 -4.69 -14.27 14.43
C ARG A 93 -5.48 -14.03 13.13
N ILE A 94 -4.86 -13.34 12.15
CA ILE A 94 -5.47 -13.06 10.85
C ILE A 94 -4.94 -14.08 9.84
N PRO A 95 -5.71 -15.11 9.45
CA PRO A 95 -5.29 -16.16 8.53
C PRO A 95 -5.41 -15.72 7.06
N LEU A 96 -5.03 -14.48 6.76
CA LEU A 96 -5.02 -13.89 5.43
C LEU A 96 -3.60 -13.43 5.11
N TRP A 97 -3.31 -13.16 3.84
CA TRP A 97 -2.06 -12.51 3.47
C TRP A 97 -2.01 -11.09 4.05
N ARG A 98 -0.93 -10.77 4.78
CA ARG A 98 -0.79 -9.52 5.56
C ARG A 98 0.36 -8.68 5.05
N MET A 99 0.11 -7.40 4.90
CA MET A 99 1.13 -6.38 4.71
C MET A 99 1.10 -5.43 5.91
N LYS A 100 2.23 -5.23 6.58
CA LYS A 100 2.35 -4.27 7.68
C LYS A 100 2.85 -2.93 7.14
N ALA A 101 2.09 -1.87 7.37
CA ALA A 101 2.56 -0.51 7.15
C ALA A 101 3.50 -0.09 8.28
N VAL A 102 4.61 0.52 7.91
CA VAL A 102 5.67 1.00 8.79
C VAL A 102 5.89 2.48 8.49
N HIS A 103 5.82 3.32 9.50
CA HIS A 103 6.17 4.72 9.35
C HIS A 103 7.67 4.86 9.15
N ALA A 104 8.08 5.36 7.99
CA ALA A 104 9.50 5.42 7.61
C ALA A 104 10.32 6.37 8.50
N GLU A 105 9.68 7.38 9.11
CA GLU A 105 10.36 8.30 10.03
C GLU A 105 10.62 7.70 11.42
N ARG A 106 9.78 6.74 11.85
CA ARG A 106 9.87 6.05 13.15
C ARG A 106 9.67 4.56 13.00
N PRO A 107 10.54 3.87 12.25
CA PRO A 107 10.41 2.44 12.12
C PRO A 107 10.71 1.76 13.46
N PRO A 108 10.07 0.62 13.75
CA PRO A 108 10.48 -0.24 14.85
C PRO A 108 11.94 -0.67 14.66
N ASP A 109 12.58 -1.15 15.72
CA ASP A 109 13.90 -1.74 15.58
C ASP A 109 13.88 -2.95 14.63
N LEU A 110 15.05 -3.25 14.07
CA LEU A 110 15.18 -4.32 13.08
C LEU A 110 14.72 -5.70 13.60
N PRO A 111 15.07 -6.15 14.82
CA PRO A 111 14.55 -7.38 15.40
C PRO A 111 13.03 -7.43 15.49
N ALA A 112 12.37 -6.36 15.94
CA ALA A 112 10.91 -6.31 16.04
C ALA A 112 10.25 -6.36 14.63
N LEU A 113 10.84 -5.68 13.65
CA LEU A 113 10.38 -5.72 12.27
C LEU A 113 10.50 -7.13 11.67
N LEU A 114 11.64 -7.80 11.90
CA LEU A 114 11.87 -9.17 11.43
C LEU A 114 10.93 -10.19 12.08
N ALA A 115 10.59 -9.99 13.34
CA ALA A 115 9.70 -10.88 14.12
C ALA A 115 8.20 -10.63 13.79
N TYR A 116 7.84 -9.52 13.15
CA TYR A 116 6.43 -9.23 12.88
C TYR A 116 5.84 -10.23 11.87
N PRO A 117 4.68 -10.87 12.18
CA PRO A 117 4.10 -11.92 11.35
C PRO A 117 3.32 -11.33 10.17
N CYS A 118 4.02 -10.98 9.10
CA CYS A 118 3.44 -10.51 7.84
C CYS A 118 4.22 -11.04 6.64
N GLU A 119 3.61 -11.03 5.48
CA GLU A 119 4.18 -11.51 4.22
C GLU A 119 4.90 -10.39 3.46
N ALA A 120 4.58 -9.13 3.77
CA ALA A 120 5.19 -7.96 3.14
C ALA A 120 5.18 -6.74 4.07
N PHE A 121 5.99 -5.74 3.73
CA PHE A 121 5.97 -4.42 4.37
C PHE A 121 5.54 -3.33 3.39
N LEU A 122 5.00 -2.25 3.94
CA LEU A 122 4.77 -1.00 3.23
C LEU A 122 5.44 0.11 4.04
N PHE A 123 6.42 0.80 3.46
CA PHE A 123 7.06 1.96 4.10
C PHE A 123 6.37 3.24 3.65
N ASP A 124 5.74 3.94 4.60
CA ASP A 124 4.98 5.16 4.37
C ASP A 124 5.69 6.36 5.02
N ALA A 125 5.77 7.47 4.29
CA ALA A 125 6.28 8.75 4.75
C ALA A 125 5.27 9.56 5.59
N GLY A 126 4.18 8.94 6.03
CA GLY A 126 3.11 9.62 6.78
C GLY A 126 3.60 10.52 7.90
N ALA A 127 2.98 11.69 8.08
CA ALA A 127 3.26 12.58 9.19
C ALA A 127 2.78 12.00 10.53
N GLU A 128 3.40 12.43 11.63
CA GLU A 128 3.05 12.01 12.97
C GLU A 128 1.55 12.24 13.28
N GLY A 129 0.84 11.20 13.75
CA GLY A 129 -0.58 11.27 14.10
C GLY A 129 -1.57 11.14 12.93
N GLU A 130 -1.10 11.02 11.69
CA GLU A 130 -1.94 10.79 10.52
C GLU A 130 -1.67 9.41 9.90
N TYR A 131 -2.68 8.58 9.82
CA TYR A 131 -2.59 7.27 9.18
C TYR A 131 -2.70 7.42 7.65
N GLY A 132 -1.55 7.70 6.98
CA GLY A 132 -1.37 7.70 5.53
C GLY A 132 -1.87 8.94 4.76
N GLY A 133 -1.27 9.18 3.62
CA GLY A 133 -1.80 10.13 2.62
C GLY A 133 -1.45 11.60 2.78
N THR A 134 -0.39 11.95 3.52
CA THR A 134 0.00 13.36 3.79
C THR A 134 0.65 14.08 2.61
N GLY A 135 1.06 13.37 1.55
CA GLY A 135 1.69 13.96 0.37
C GLY A 135 3.13 14.44 0.55
N ARG A 136 3.78 14.19 1.69
CA ARG A 136 5.20 14.55 1.89
C ARG A 136 6.11 13.54 1.20
N GLU A 137 7.14 14.03 0.50
CA GLU A 137 8.19 13.19 -0.08
C GLU A 137 9.05 12.58 1.04
N LEU A 138 9.19 11.27 1.02
CA LEU A 138 10.23 10.57 1.77
C LEU A 138 11.60 11.00 1.25
N ALA A 139 12.56 11.19 2.16
CA ALA A 139 13.96 11.19 1.80
C ALA A 139 14.37 9.74 1.46
N TRP A 140 14.06 9.28 0.23
CA TRP A 140 14.24 7.89 -0.21
C TRP A 140 15.66 7.36 0.00
N GLY A 141 16.68 8.25 -0.02
CA GLY A 141 18.06 7.92 0.31
C GLY A 141 18.25 7.49 1.78
N THR A 142 17.44 8.03 2.70
CA THR A 142 17.55 7.66 4.12
C THR A 142 16.98 6.28 4.43
N LEU A 143 16.11 5.73 3.57
CA LEU A 143 15.64 4.35 3.70
C LEU A 143 16.78 3.35 3.51
N SER A 144 17.67 3.58 2.54
CA SER A 144 18.84 2.71 2.30
C SER A 144 19.88 2.84 3.41
N GLU A 145 20.04 4.00 4.03
CA GLU A 145 20.96 4.21 5.17
C GLU A 145 20.42 3.57 6.46
N ARG A 146 19.14 3.73 6.74
CA ARG A 146 18.49 3.16 7.94
C ARG A 146 18.29 1.64 7.86
N PHE A 147 18.15 1.13 6.67
CA PHE A 147 17.89 -0.28 6.41
C PHE A 147 18.89 -0.82 5.37
N PRO A 148 20.11 -1.16 5.77
CA PRO A 148 21.10 -1.81 4.89
C PRO A 148 20.47 -3.05 4.24
N GLY A 149 20.55 -3.14 2.91
CA GLY A 149 19.91 -4.21 2.12
C GLY A 149 18.73 -3.77 1.28
N VAL A 150 18.19 -2.53 1.47
CA VAL A 150 17.18 -1.94 0.58
C VAL A 150 17.68 -1.83 -0.84
N ALA A 151 18.92 -1.36 -1.01
CA ALA A 151 19.56 -1.18 -2.32
C ALA A 151 19.78 -2.50 -3.09
N GLU A 152 19.70 -3.65 -2.42
CA GLU A 152 19.85 -4.97 -3.04
C GLU A 152 18.51 -5.61 -3.48
N GLY A 153 17.40 -4.87 -3.46
CA GLY A 153 16.07 -5.41 -3.75
C GLY A 153 15.52 -6.36 -2.67
N LYS A 154 16.32 -6.64 -1.66
CA LYS A 154 16.00 -7.49 -0.52
C LYS A 154 15.53 -6.63 0.63
N GLY A 155 14.50 -5.88 0.57
CA GLY A 155 13.94 -4.97 1.57
C GLY A 155 14.71 -4.72 2.88
N PRO A 156 14.60 -3.56 3.49
CA PRO A 156 15.36 -3.21 4.69
C PRO A 156 14.95 -4.15 5.82
N GLY A 157 15.87 -4.98 6.28
CA GLY A 157 15.62 -5.85 7.41
C GLY A 157 14.40 -6.76 7.28
N SER A 158 13.90 -6.98 6.06
CA SER A 158 12.65 -7.72 5.79
C SER A 158 12.80 -9.24 5.89
N GLY A 159 14.01 -9.74 6.15
CA GLY A 159 14.27 -11.19 6.08
C GLY A 159 14.01 -11.77 4.69
N GLY A 160 14.17 -10.97 3.63
CA GLY A 160 13.86 -11.36 2.24
C GLY A 160 12.38 -11.15 1.85
N ARG A 161 11.54 -10.56 2.72
CA ARG A 161 10.14 -10.25 2.42
C ARG A 161 10.05 -9.04 1.48
N PRO A 162 9.14 -9.07 0.49
CA PRO A 162 8.93 -7.93 -0.41
C PRO A 162 8.39 -6.72 0.34
N TRP A 163 8.66 -5.53 -0.18
CA TRP A 163 8.19 -4.29 0.40
C TRP A 163 7.75 -3.28 -0.66
N LEU A 164 6.77 -2.45 -0.29
CA LEU A 164 6.26 -1.37 -1.11
C LEU A 164 6.72 -0.03 -0.54
N LEU A 165 7.02 0.89 -1.45
CA LEU A 165 7.26 2.29 -1.14
C LEU A 165 5.93 3.04 -1.22
N ALA A 166 5.61 3.81 -0.19
CA ALA A 166 4.45 4.71 -0.11
C ALA A 166 4.87 6.07 0.46
N GLY A 167 3.90 6.98 0.55
CA GLY A 167 4.09 8.32 1.11
C GLY A 167 4.63 9.34 0.11
N GLY A 168 3.80 10.33 -0.21
CA GLY A 168 4.17 11.45 -1.08
C GLY A 168 4.44 11.09 -2.54
N LEU A 169 4.16 9.87 -2.98
CA LEU A 169 4.34 9.48 -4.38
C LEU A 169 3.31 10.18 -5.28
N THR A 170 3.80 10.66 -6.44
CA THR A 170 3.01 11.31 -7.48
C THR A 170 3.47 10.82 -8.86
N PRO A 171 2.74 11.12 -9.94
CA PRO A 171 3.23 10.84 -11.30
C PRO A 171 4.60 11.46 -11.59
N GLU A 172 4.90 12.63 -11.01
CA GLU A 172 6.11 13.40 -11.30
C GLU A 172 7.35 12.81 -10.63
N ASN A 173 7.19 12.07 -9.50
CA ASN A 173 8.32 11.61 -8.69
C ASN A 173 8.49 10.08 -8.63
N VAL A 174 7.48 9.28 -9.00
CA VAL A 174 7.47 7.82 -8.79
C VAL A 174 8.63 7.11 -9.49
N GLU A 175 8.98 7.50 -10.71
CA GLU A 175 10.10 6.89 -11.44
C GLU A 175 11.41 7.12 -10.70
N ARG A 176 11.69 8.38 -10.30
CA ARG A 176 12.86 8.73 -9.49
C ARG A 176 12.87 7.99 -8.15
N ALA A 177 11.73 7.84 -7.50
CA ALA A 177 11.61 7.10 -6.25
C ALA A 177 11.97 5.61 -6.42
N ILE A 178 11.49 4.98 -7.50
CA ILE A 178 11.83 3.58 -7.82
C ILE A 178 13.33 3.42 -8.10
N LEU A 179 13.92 4.32 -8.87
CA LEU A 179 15.35 4.28 -9.18
C LEU A 179 16.22 4.41 -7.92
N ALA A 180 15.82 5.30 -7.00
CA ALA A 180 16.57 5.58 -5.78
C ALA A 180 16.41 4.47 -4.73
N ALA A 181 15.18 4.03 -4.47
CA ALA A 181 14.86 3.11 -3.37
C ALA A 181 14.82 1.63 -3.78
N ARG A 182 14.68 1.33 -5.08
CA ARG A 182 14.54 -0.04 -5.63
C ARG A 182 13.54 -0.90 -4.86
N PRO A 183 12.30 -0.42 -4.61
CA PRO A 183 11.28 -1.20 -3.91
C PRO A 183 10.82 -2.38 -4.77
N PHE A 184 10.23 -3.39 -4.13
CA PHE A 184 9.49 -4.41 -4.88
C PHE A 184 8.29 -3.82 -5.63
N GLY A 185 7.58 -2.86 -5.02
CA GLY A 185 6.43 -2.19 -5.60
C GLY A 185 6.21 -0.80 -5.01
N VAL A 186 5.23 -0.10 -5.53
CA VAL A 186 4.83 1.25 -5.10
C VAL A 186 3.34 1.28 -4.76
N ASP A 187 2.99 2.13 -3.78
CA ASP A 187 1.62 2.39 -3.35
C ASP A 187 1.33 3.89 -3.38
N VAL A 188 0.23 4.29 -4.00
CA VAL A 188 -0.17 5.70 -4.07
C VAL A 188 -1.62 5.90 -3.70
N ALA A 189 -1.89 6.95 -2.92
CA ALA A 189 -3.24 7.37 -2.57
C ALA A 189 -3.52 8.81 -3.02
N SER A 190 -3.08 9.81 -2.26
CA SER A 190 -3.36 11.24 -2.50
C SER A 190 -2.73 11.79 -3.78
N GLY A 191 -1.52 11.32 -4.15
CA GLY A 191 -0.80 11.83 -5.33
C GLY A 191 -1.49 11.60 -6.66
N VAL A 192 -2.51 10.75 -6.70
CA VAL A 192 -3.34 10.50 -7.89
C VAL A 192 -4.82 10.89 -7.67
N GLU A 193 -5.09 11.80 -6.74
CA GLU A 193 -6.43 12.31 -6.46
C GLU A 193 -6.65 13.70 -7.07
N SER A 194 -7.90 13.97 -7.48
CA SER A 194 -8.40 15.30 -7.83
C SER A 194 -8.95 16.04 -6.61
N SER A 195 -9.50 15.29 -5.67
CA SER A 195 -9.94 15.73 -4.35
C SER A 195 -9.94 14.52 -3.40
N PRO A 196 -9.96 14.72 -2.07
CA PRO A 196 -9.93 13.61 -1.12
C PRO A 196 -10.90 12.48 -1.46
N GLY A 197 -10.38 11.28 -1.64
CA GLY A 197 -11.15 10.07 -1.98
C GLY A 197 -11.59 9.94 -3.45
N ARG A 198 -11.28 10.91 -4.32
CA ARG A 198 -11.63 10.86 -5.77
C ARG A 198 -10.37 10.76 -6.61
N LYS A 199 -10.22 9.68 -7.35
CA LYS A 199 -9.06 9.49 -8.23
C LYS A 199 -9.18 10.38 -9.48
N ASP A 200 -8.04 10.98 -9.86
CA ASP A 200 -7.88 11.68 -11.12
C ASP A 200 -7.40 10.70 -12.18
N ARG A 201 -8.16 10.54 -13.26
CA ARG A 201 -7.85 9.56 -14.30
C ARG A 201 -6.51 9.81 -14.98
N MET A 202 -6.19 11.07 -15.26
CA MET A 202 -4.92 11.41 -15.92
C MET A 202 -3.73 11.12 -15.01
N LYS A 203 -3.84 11.48 -13.72
CA LYS A 203 -2.80 11.20 -12.74
C LYS A 203 -2.64 9.69 -12.51
N VAL A 204 -3.73 8.92 -12.42
CA VAL A 204 -3.65 7.45 -12.29
C VAL A 204 -2.93 6.83 -13.48
N ALA A 205 -3.31 7.19 -14.72
CA ALA A 205 -2.68 6.65 -15.92
C ALA A 205 -1.18 7.02 -15.97
N SER A 206 -0.85 8.30 -15.77
CA SER A 206 0.54 8.79 -15.78
C SER A 206 1.39 8.15 -14.68
N PHE A 207 0.85 7.99 -13.46
CA PHE A 207 1.55 7.31 -12.38
C PHE A 207 1.90 5.87 -12.74
N ILE A 208 0.94 5.12 -13.25
CA ILE A 208 1.13 3.71 -13.62
C ILE A 208 2.15 3.56 -14.75
N GLU A 209 2.08 4.42 -15.77
CA GLU A 209 3.03 4.43 -16.89
C GLU A 209 4.46 4.69 -16.40
N ARG A 210 4.66 5.73 -15.60
CA ARG A 210 5.97 6.11 -15.05
C ARG A 210 6.51 5.08 -14.05
N ALA A 211 5.65 4.47 -13.24
CA ALA A 211 6.05 3.38 -12.37
C ALA A 211 6.54 2.16 -13.18
N LYS A 212 5.82 1.79 -14.24
CA LYS A 212 6.26 0.72 -15.16
C LYS A 212 7.59 1.05 -15.84
N SER A 213 7.81 2.32 -16.22
CA SER A 213 9.09 2.79 -16.76
C SER A 213 10.22 2.59 -15.75
N GLY A 214 10.04 3.09 -14.52
CA GLY A 214 11.03 2.95 -13.46
C GLY A 214 11.39 1.49 -13.16
N PHE A 215 10.40 0.60 -13.08
CA PHE A 215 10.65 -0.83 -12.86
C PHE A 215 11.42 -1.50 -14.01
N ARG A 216 11.14 -1.15 -15.27
CA ARG A 216 11.91 -1.67 -16.43
C ARG A 216 13.38 -1.26 -16.41
N ILE A 217 13.71 -0.11 -15.82
CA ILE A 217 15.11 0.36 -15.73
C ILE A 217 15.88 -0.39 -14.63
N VAL A 218 15.23 -0.70 -13.49
CA VAL A 218 15.90 -1.36 -12.36
C VAL A 218 15.93 -2.89 -12.46
N GLU A 219 15.16 -3.46 -13.38
CA GLU A 219 15.14 -4.89 -13.68
C GLU A 219 15.77 -5.11 -15.05
N PRO A 220 16.98 -5.67 -15.12
CA PRO A 220 17.61 -6.02 -16.39
C PRO A 220 16.88 -7.14 -17.14
#